data_2121eb60da9a76bdd3c5d3e3b9b19434
#
_entry.id   2121eb60da9a76bdd3c5d3e3b9b19434
#
_cell.length_a   1.000
_cell.length_b   1.000
_cell.length_c   1.000
_cell.angle_alpha   90.00
_cell.angle_beta   90.00
_cell.angle_gamma   90.00
#
_symmetry.space_group_name_H-M   'P 1'
#
loop_
_entity.id
_entity.type
_entity.pdbx_description
1 polymer ?
#
loop_
_entity_poly.entity_id
_entity_poly.type
_entity_poly.pdbx_seq_one_letter_code
_entity_poly.pdbx_strand_id
1 'polypeptide(L)'
;MKYQSKALIDYKFLYVVVLSLSLIGLSLLSRVSQAQDLALTELNTLYQALLNDYVSPGEKNGLTANMVNYAEIRHDDRLNDLMTRLQNYPLENLDTKQKKTAFYLNAYNILSITKVADNWPLKRLKSLGSFFKPVWTHSAGKVCGEKMTLRILERDILQQLGEPRIHFALNCAS
;
A
#
# COMPACT_ATOMS: atom_id res chain seq x y z
N MET A 1 -2.19 -61.15 27.13
CA MET A 1 -3.05 -59.93 27.27
C MET A 1 -2.32 -58.65 27.67
N LYS A 2 -1.00 -58.52 27.56
CA LYS A 2 -0.24 -57.26 27.91
C LYS A 2 0.15 -56.41 26.73
N TYR A 3 -0.03 -56.85 25.49
CA TYR A 3 0.39 -56.09 24.28
C TYR A 3 -0.63 -55.09 23.79
N GLN A 4 -1.91 -55.24 24.10
CA GLN A 4 -2.99 -54.34 23.64
C GLN A 4 -3.03 -53.00 24.40
N SER A 5 -2.55 -52.94 25.67
CA SER A 5 -2.66 -51.72 26.46
C SER A 5 -1.60 -50.65 26.10
N LYS A 6 -0.42 -51.06 25.62
CA LYS A 6 0.65 -50.11 25.23
C LYS A 6 0.34 -49.39 23.93
N ALA A 7 -0.21 -50.09 22.95
CA ALA A 7 -0.59 -49.46 21.66
C ALA A 7 -1.72 -48.44 21.81
N LEU A 8 -2.66 -48.66 22.74
CA LEU A 8 -3.76 -47.72 22.98
C LEU A 8 -3.29 -46.43 23.70
N ILE A 9 -2.30 -46.55 24.58
CA ILE A 9 -1.73 -45.37 25.26
C ILE A 9 -0.93 -44.52 24.27
N ASP A 10 -0.14 -45.14 23.41
CA ASP A 10 0.64 -44.46 22.38
C ASP A 10 -0.27 -43.74 21.35
N TYR A 11 -1.39 -44.32 20.98
CA TYR A 11 -2.35 -43.73 20.06
C TYR A 11 -3.06 -42.51 20.65
N LYS A 12 -3.49 -42.57 21.90
CA LYS A 12 -4.10 -41.42 22.60
C LYS A 12 -3.10 -40.30 22.79
N PHE A 13 -1.85 -40.61 23.13
CA PHE A 13 -0.78 -39.64 23.26
C PHE A 13 -0.50 -38.96 21.91
N LEU A 14 -0.37 -39.71 20.82
CA LEU A 14 -0.17 -39.19 19.48
C LEU A 14 -1.33 -38.27 19.04
N TYR A 15 -2.57 -38.67 19.35
CA TYR A 15 -3.76 -37.87 19.03
C TYR A 15 -3.79 -36.54 19.79
N VAL A 16 -3.42 -36.52 21.07
CA VAL A 16 -3.32 -35.29 21.87
C VAL A 16 -2.21 -34.35 21.32
N VAL A 17 -1.06 -34.92 20.94
CA VAL A 17 0.04 -34.15 20.36
C VAL A 17 -0.36 -33.56 19.01
N VAL A 18 -1.02 -34.29 18.12
CA VAL A 18 -1.50 -33.78 16.82
C VAL A 18 -2.55 -32.70 17.02
N LEU A 19 -3.50 -32.85 17.94
CA LEU A 19 -4.49 -31.82 18.27
C LEU A 19 -3.84 -30.56 18.83
N SER A 20 -2.88 -30.67 19.73
CA SER A 20 -2.19 -29.51 20.30
C SER A 20 -1.38 -28.74 19.23
N LEU A 21 -0.69 -29.45 18.34
CA LEU A 21 0.05 -28.83 17.21
C LEU A 21 -0.89 -28.13 16.22
N SER A 22 -2.07 -28.71 15.94
CA SER A 22 -3.06 -28.09 15.07
C SER A 22 -3.65 -26.81 15.68
N LEU A 23 -3.93 -26.79 16.99
CA LEU A 23 -4.41 -25.60 17.69
C LEU A 23 -3.35 -24.47 17.73
N ILE A 24 -2.08 -24.84 17.95
CA ILE A 24 -0.96 -23.89 17.90
C ILE A 24 -0.82 -23.32 16.49
N GLY A 25 -0.88 -24.15 15.45
CA GLY A 25 -0.84 -23.70 14.05
C GLY A 25 -1.96 -22.74 13.71
N LEU A 26 -3.19 -23.02 14.15
CA LEU A 26 -4.35 -22.15 13.92
C LEU A 26 -4.20 -20.77 14.61
N SER A 27 -3.67 -20.77 15.84
CA SER A 27 -3.43 -19.52 16.58
C SER A 27 -2.31 -18.67 15.97
N LEU A 28 -1.28 -19.28 15.38
CA LEU A 28 -0.22 -18.58 14.67
C LEU A 28 -0.73 -17.94 13.36
N LEU A 29 -1.55 -18.68 12.60
CA LEU A 29 -2.15 -18.16 11.37
C LEU A 29 -3.06 -16.95 11.63
N SER A 30 -3.86 -16.98 12.69
CA SER A 30 -4.72 -15.85 13.05
C SER A 30 -3.91 -14.61 13.46
N ARG A 31 -2.80 -14.78 14.18
CA ARG A 31 -1.90 -13.67 14.55
C ARG A 31 -1.20 -13.06 13.34
N VAL A 32 -0.78 -13.87 12.38
CA VAL A 32 -0.17 -13.38 11.14
C VAL A 32 -1.18 -12.55 10.34
N SER A 33 -2.40 -13.05 10.14
CA SER A 33 -3.46 -12.29 9.45
C SER A 33 -3.77 -10.96 10.14
N GLN A 34 -3.83 -10.94 11.47
CA GLN A 34 -4.09 -9.75 12.25
C GLN A 34 -2.96 -8.70 12.12
N ALA A 35 -1.70 -9.14 12.11
CA ALA A 35 -0.55 -8.26 11.91
C ALA A 35 -0.52 -7.66 10.50
N GLN A 36 -0.94 -8.42 9.50
CA GLN A 36 -1.04 -7.97 8.10
C GLN A 36 -2.09 -6.86 7.93
N ASP A 37 -3.28 -7.04 8.50
CA ASP A 37 -4.34 -6.03 8.46
C ASP A 37 -3.97 -4.76 9.23
N LEU A 38 -3.20 -4.90 10.32
CA LEU A 38 -2.68 -3.78 11.10
C LEU A 38 -1.72 -2.93 10.27
N ALA A 39 -0.78 -3.52 9.55
CA ALA A 39 0.21 -2.81 8.74
C ALA A 39 -0.46 -1.95 7.63
N LEU A 40 -1.50 -2.48 6.97
CA LEU A 40 -2.26 -1.73 5.98
C LEU A 40 -3.06 -0.59 6.62
N THR A 41 -3.65 -0.85 7.79
CA THR A 41 -4.40 0.15 8.55
C THR A 41 -3.50 1.29 9.00
N GLU A 42 -2.32 1.02 9.50
CA GLU A 42 -1.35 2.03 9.92
C GLU A 42 -0.88 2.90 8.75
N LEU A 43 -0.58 2.30 7.59
CA LEU A 43 -0.22 3.03 6.38
C LEU A 43 -1.36 3.98 5.96
N ASN A 44 -2.59 3.48 5.91
CA ASN A 44 -3.75 4.27 5.53
C ASN A 44 -4.06 5.38 6.53
N THR A 45 -3.92 5.13 7.84
CA THR A 45 -4.11 6.12 8.89
C THR A 45 -3.10 7.25 8.78
N LEU A 46 -1.82 6.92 8.57
CA LEU A 46 -0.76 7.89 8.38
C LEU A 46 -1.00 8.75 7.13
N TYR A 47 -1.38 8.11 6.02
CA TYR A 47 -1.70 8.81 4.79
C TYR A 47 -2.92 9.72 4.94
N GLN A 48 -3.99 9.26 5.58
CA GLN A 48 -5.17 10.07 5.84
C GLN A 48 -4.86 11.27 6.74
N ALA A 49 -4.04 11.11 7.77
CA ALA A 49 -3.60 12.21 8.62
C ALA A 49 -2.84 13.27 7.81
N LEU A 50 -1.92 12.83 6.94
CA LEU A 50 -1.20 13.74 6.04
C LEU A 50 -2.17 14.51 5.10
N LEU A 51 -3.15 13.83 4.52
CA LEU A 51 -4.15 14.48 3.66
C LEU A 51 -4.99 15.48 4.43
N ASN A 52 -5.40 15.18 5.65
CA ASN A 52 -6.20 16.08 6.49
C ASN A 52 -5.46 17.39 6.81
N ASP A 53 -4.14 17.32 6.98
CA ASP A 53 -3.33 18.50 7.33
C ASP A 53 -3.01 19.38 6.10
N TYR A 54 -2.86 18.77 4.91
CA TYR A 54 -2.31 19.46 3.73
C TYR A 54 -3.24 19.53 2.53
N VAL A 55 -4.43 18.95 2.59
CA VAL A 55 -5.42 19.02 1.50
C VAL A 55 -6.64 19.78 1.97
N SER A 56 -6.95 20.86 1.28
CA SER A 56 -8.12 21.69 1.58
C SER A 56 -8.87 22.08 0.31
N PRO A 57 -10.17 22.37 0.40
CA PRO A 57 -10.91 22.96 -0.72
C PRO A 57 -10.29 24.29 -1.13
N GLY A 58 -10.19 24.50 -2.43
CA GLY A 58 -9.69 25.75 -3.00
C GLY A 58 -10.30 26.02 -4.36
N GLU A 59 -10.05 27.21 -4.90
CA GLU A 59 -10.54 27.63 -6.22
C GLU A 59 -9.36 27.98 -7.12
N LYS A 60 -9.39 27.49 -8.34
CA LYS A 60 -8.42 27.84 -9.38
C LYS A 60 -9.11 27.98 -10.72
N ASN A 61 -9.02 29.16 -11.33
CA ASN A 61 -9.63 29.48 -12.63
C ASN A 61 -11.17 29.24 -12.66
N GLY A 62 -11.89 29.53 -11.56
CA GLY A 62 -13.32 29.32 -11.45
C GLY A 62 -13.75 27.87 -11.20
N LEU A 63 -12.81 26.97 -10.95
CA LEU A 63 -13.07 25.57 -10.62
C LEU A 63 -12.72 25.29 -9.17
N THR A 64 -13.68 24.76 -8.42
CA THR A 64 -13.44 24.26 -7.06
C THR A 64 -12.79 22.89 -7.11
N ALA A 65 -11.69 22.72 -6.41
CA ALA A 65 -10.96 21.45 -6.31
C ALA A 65 -10.25 21.33 -4.96
N ASN A 66 -9.93 20.12 -4.56
CA ASN A 66 -9.05 19.89 -3.42
C ASN A 66 -7.61 20.24 -3.82
N MET A 67 -7.01 21.15 -3.07
CA MET A 67 -5.67 21.67 -3.31
C MET A 67 -4.71 21.10 -2.28
N VAL A 68 -3.53 20.65 -2.72
CA VAL A 68 -2.45 20.17 -1.85
C VAL A 68 -1.48 21.31 -1.56
N ASN A 69 -1.18 21.56 -0.29
CA ASN A 69 -0.15 22.53 0.13
C ASN A 69 1.25 21.91 -0.01
N TYR A 70 1.78 21.90 -1.24
CA TYR A 70 3.09 21.33 -1.54
C TYR A 70 4.26 22.10 -0.89
N ALA A 71 4.07 23.37 -0.58
CA ALA A 71 5.10 24.17 0.07
C ALA A 71 5.41 23.67 1.48
N GLU A 72 4.40 23.20 2.18
CA GLU A 72 4.50 22.71 3.56
C GLU A 72 4.72 21.19 3.63
N ILE A 73 3.93 20.40 2.87
CA ILE A 73 3.98 18.93 2.92
C ILE A 73 5.37 18.36 2.59
N ARG A 74 6.16 19.06 1.77
CA ARG A 74 7.52 18.66 1.41
C ARG A 74 8.50 18.61 2.59
N HIS A 75 8.16 19.25 3.70
CA HIS A 75 8.97 19.29 4.93
C HIS A 75 8.46 18.33 6.00
N ASP A 76 7.40 17.58 5.71
CA ASP A 76 6.80 16.65 6.65
C ASP A 76 7.43 15.26 6.54
N ASP A 77 8.05 14.80 7.62
CA ASP A 77 8.73 13.49 7.68
C ASP A 77 7.79 12.30 7.44
N ARG A 78 6.47 12.50 7.59
CA ARG A 78 5.47 11.46 7.29
C ARG A 78 5.50 11.03 5.81
N LEU A 79 5.91 11.91 4.89
CA LEU A 79 6.12 11.49 3.48
C LEU A 79 7.21 10.43 3.37
N ASN A 80 8.32 10.61 4.07
CA ASN A 80 9.42 9.64 4.07
C ASN A 80 9.02 8.32 4.76
N ASP A 81 8.24 8.41 5.85
CA ASP A 81 7.70 7.22 6.52
C ASP A 81 6.74 6.45 5.60
N LEU A 82 5.83 7.14 4.92
CA LEU A 82 4.94 6.53 3.92
C LEU A 82 5.72 5.84 2.78
N MET A 83 6.75 6.48 2.25
CA MET A 83 7.61 5.89 1.21
C MET A 83 8.33 4.64 1.72
N THR A 84 8.81 4.66 2.95
CA THR A 84 9.47 3.52 3.60
C THR A 84 8.49 2.37 3.83
N ARG A 85 7.27 2.65 4.29
CA ARG A 85 6.20 1.66 4.48
C ARG A 85 5.76 1.04 3.15
N LEU A 86 5.63 1.83 2.08
CA LEU A 86 5.32 1.32 0.74
C LEU A 86 6.43 0.41 0.21
N GLN A 87 7.70 0.82 0.37
CA GLN A 87 8.84 0.02 -0.07
C GLN A 87 8.91 -1.33 0.62
N ASN A 88 8.69 -1.36 1.94
CA ASN A 88 8.86 -2.54 2.77
C ASN A 88 7.56 -3.34 2.97
N TYR A 89 6.46 -2.92 2.33
CA TYR A 89 5.19 -3.62 2.47
C TYR A 89 5.27 -5.03 1.88
N PRO A 90 4.93 -6.09 2.63
CA PRO A 90 4.99 -7.46 2.14
C PRO A 90 3.90 -7.69 1.08
N LEU A 91 4.29 -8.12 -0.12
CA LEU A 91 3.37 -8.32 -1.25
C LEU A 91 2.32 -9.40 -0.95
N GLU A 92 2.70 -10.41 -0.16
CA GLU A 92 1.84 -11.51 0.27
C GLU A 92 0.65 -11.05 1.12
N ASN A 93 0.72 -9.88 1.74
CA ASN A 93 -0.38 -9.31 2.51
C ASN A 93 -1.52 -8.76 1.62
N LEU A 94 -1.25 -8.61 0.33
CA LEU A 94 -2.23 -8.17 -0.67
C LEU A 94 -2.94 -9.39 -1.28
N ASP A 95 -3.64 -10.16 -0.47
CA ASP A 95 -4.26 -11.44 -0.80
C ASP A 95 -5.57 -11.32 -1.60
N THR A 96 -6.26 -10.17 -1.51
CA THR A 96 -7.53 -9.93 -2.21
C THR A 96 -7.42 -8.83 -3.26
N LYS A 97 -8.31 -8.86 -4.27
CA LYS A 97 -8.43 -7.80 -5.27
C LYS A 97 -8.69 -6.44 -4.61
N GLN A 98 -9.53 -6.40 -3.60
CA GLN A 98 -9.89 -5.18 -2.87
C GLN A 98 -8.67 -4.57 -2.16
N LYS A 99 -7.90 -5.38 -1.43
CA LYS A 99 -6.66 -4.94 -0.77
C LYS A 99 -5.65 -4.43 -1.80
N LYS A 100 -5.45 -5.17 -2.90
CA LYS A 100 -4.56 -4.74 -4.01
C LYS A 100 -4.99 -3.39 -4.58
N THR A 101 -6.28 -3.24 -4.89
CA THR A 101 -6.81 -2.00 -5.47
C THR A 101 -6.60 -0.83 -4.53
N ALA A 102 -6.99 -0.95 -3.25
CA ALA A 102 -6.84 0.12 -2.26
C ALA A 102 -5.37 0.49 -2.03
N PHE A 103 -4.51 -0.52 -1.84
CA PHE A 103 -3.08 -0.31 -1.62
C PHE A 103 -2.41 0.39 -2.81
N TYR A 104 -2.59 -0.10 -4.03
CA TYR A 104 -1.93 0.48 -5.21
C TYR A 104 -2.50 1.85 -5.61
N LEU A 105 -3.78 2.14 -5.33
CA LEU A 105 -4.33 3.49 -5.46
C LEU A 105 -3.63 4.47 -4.51
N ASN A 106 -3.51 4.10 -3.24
CA ASN A 106 -2.80 4.92 -2.26
C ASN A 106 -1.32 5.06 -2.61
N ALA A 107 -0.66 3.97 -3.03
CA ALA A 107 0.73 3.99 -3.47
C ALA A 107 0.93 4.97 -4.65
N TYR A 108 0.06 4.93 -5.66
CA TYR A 108 0.12 5.86 -6.78
C TYR A 108 0.02 7.32 -6.32
N ASN A 109 -0.98 7.61 -5.47
CA ASN A 109 -1.22 8.97 -4.99
C ASN A 109 -0.09 9.48 -4.08
N ILE A 110 0.42 8.65 -3.16
CA ILE A 110 1.57 8.98 -2.32
C ILE A 110 2.80 9.28 -3.18
N LEU A 111 3.13 8.41 -4.15
CA LEU A 111 4.25 8.63 -5.06
C LEU A 111 4.07 9.89 -5.92
N SER A 112 2.85 10.21 -6.34
CA SER A 112 2.54 11.43 -7.08
C SER A 112 2.76 12.68 -6.22
N ILE A 113 2.27 12.68 -4.99
CA ILE A 113 2.46 13.78 -4.03
C ILE A 113 3.94 13.97 -3.75
N THR A 114 4.66 12.89 -3.40
CA THR A 114 6.10 12.93 -3.11
C THR A 114 6.88 13.49 -4.30
N LYS A 115 6.56 13.04 -5.51
CA LYS A 115 7.24 13.52 -6.72
C LYS A 115 7.06 15.02 -6.96
N VAL A 116 5.90 15.58 -6.65
CA VAL A 116 5.69 17.04 -6.72
C VAL A 116 6.41 17.73 -5.57
N ALA A 117 6.31 17.21 -4.35
CA ALA A 117 6.93 17.76 -3.15
C ALA A 117 8.47 17.87 -3.31
N ASP A 118 9.12 16.82 -3.81
CA ASP A 118 10.57 16.76 -4.04
C ASP A 118 11.06 17.76 -5.10
N ASN A 119 10.16 18.19 -6.00
CA ASN A 119 10.51 19.10 -7.10
C ASN A 119 9.84 20.48 -6.96
N TRP A 120 9.33 20.79 -5.78
CA TRP A 120 8.69 22.09 -5.53
C TRP A 120 9.72 23.23 -5.49
N PRO A 121 9.42 24.43 -6.08
CA PRO A 121 8.18 24.83 -6.73
C PRO A 121 8.05 24.31 -8.17
N LEU A 122 6.90 23.70 -8.47
CA LEU A 122 6.63 23.08 -9.76
C LEU A 122 5.29 23.56 -10.33
N LYS A 123 5.27 24.03 -11.56
CA LYS A 123 4.03 24.47 -12.20
C LYS A 123 3.13 23.30 -12.62
N ARG A 124 3.73 22.22 -13.10
CA ARG A 124 3.03 21.01 -13.58
C ARG A 124 3.96 19.80 -13.44
N LEU A 125 3.45 18.67 -12.99
CA LEU A 125 4.24 17.42 -12.92
C LEU A 125 4.80 17.02 -14.30
N LYS A 126 4.03 17.26 -15.38
CA LYS A 126 4.44 17.00 -16.77
C LYS A 126 5.75 17.71 -17.14
N SER A 127 6.09 18.84 -16.52
CA SER A 127 7.32 19.59 -16.84
C SER A 127 8.62 18.88 -16.40
N LEU A 128 8.52 17.85 -15.56
CA LEU A 128 9.65 16.99 -15.18
C LEU A 128 10.01 15.94 -16.24
N GLY A 129 9.20 15.83 -17.28
CA GLY A 129 9.43 14.90 -18.38
C GLY A 129 9.77 15.62 -19.68
N SER A 130 10.09 14.84 -20.72
CA SER A 130 10.29 15.32 -22.09
C SER A 130 9.33 14.59 -23.04
N PHE A 131 9.32 15.00 -24.30
CA PHE A 131 8.55 14.33 -25.36
C PHE A 131 8.94 12.86 -25.49
N PHE A 132 10.24 12.56 -25.42
CA PHE A 132 10.76 11.19 -25.55
C PHE A 132 10.72 10.39 -24.25
N LYS A 133 10.72 11.05 -23.09
CA LYS A 133 10.68 10.41 -21.78
C LYS A 133 9.68 11.13 -20.88
N PRO A 134 8.38 10.80 -21.00
CA PRO A 134 7.34 11.40 -20.16
C PRO A 134 7.58 11.12 -18.67
N VAL A 135 7.22 12.06 -17.80
CA VAL A 135 7.42 11.96 -16.34
C VAL A 135 6.81 10.68 -15.73
N TRP A 136 5.74 10.18 -16.31
CA TRP A 136 5.05 8.95 -15.88
C TRP A 136 5.91 7.68 -15.99
N THR A 137 6.96 7.73 -16.82
CA THR A 137 7.92 6.64 -17.02
C THR A 137 9.19 6.80 -16.20
N HIS A 138 9.33 7.91 -15.46
CA HIS A 138 10.44 8.10 -14.52
C HIS A 138 10.16 7.29 -13.26
N SER A 139 11.23 6.80 -12.61
CA SER A 139 11.09 6.19 -11.29
C SER A 139 10.38 7.14 -10.34
N ALA A 140 9.37 6.64 -9.66
CA ALA A 140 8.60 7.39 -8.66
C ALA A 140 8.93 6.96 -7.23
N GLY A 141 9.49 5.75 -7.07
CA GLY A 141 9.86 5.18 -5.78
C GLY A 141 9.90 3.66 -5.85
N LYS A 142 9.85 3.02 -4.69
CA LYS A 142 9.71 1.57 -4.56
C LYS A 142 8.40 1.24 -3.86
N VAL A 143 7.77 0.15 -4.29
CA VAL A 143 6.56 -0.41 -3.68
C VAL A 143 6.74 -1.93 -3.59
N CYS A 144 6.56 -2.51 -2.41
CA CYS A 144 6.81 -3.94 -2.16
C CYS A 144 8.20 -4.39 -2.64
N GLY A 145 9.24 -3.59 -2.40
CA GLY A 145 10.62 -3.87 -2.81
C GLY A 145 10.97 -3.52 -4.26
N GLU A 146 9.98 -3.39 -5.14
CA GLU A 146 10.17 -3.20 -6.57
C GLU A 146 10.18 -1.72 -6.98
N LYS A 147 11.05 -1.35 -7.95
CA LYS A 147 11.05 0.01 -8.52
C LYS A 147 9.80 0.23 -9.33
N MET A 148 9.07 1.30 -9.00
CA MET A 148 7.81 1.66 -9.65
C MET A 148 7.89 3.00 -10.36
N THR A 149 7.14 3.08 -11.47
CA THR A 149 6.77 4.34 -12.13
C THR A 149 5.27 4.54 -11.97
N LEU A 150 4.80 5.77 -12.11
CA LEU A 150 3.34 6.03 -12.07
C LEU A 150 2.61 5.27 -13.18
N ARG A 151 3.26 5.10 -14.36
CA ARG A 151 2.72 4.33 -15.47
C ARG A 151 2.55 2.84 -15.14
N ILE A 152 3.55 2.21 -14.51
CA ILE A 152 3.46 0.80 -14.09
C ILE A 152 2.29 0.61 -13.13
N LEU A 153 2.19 1.47 -12.09
CA LEU A 153 1.09 1.40 -11.12
C LEU A 153 -0.28 1.55 -11.78
N GLU A 154 -0.44 2.52 -12.67
CA GLU A 154 -1.72 2.78 -13.33
C GLU A 154 -2.09 1.70 -14.34
N ARG A 155 -1.20 1.42 -15.33
CA ARG A 155 -1.55 0.61 -16.50
C ARG A 155 -1.31 -0.88 -16.29
N ASP A 156 -0.17 -1.21 -15.68
CA ASP A 156 0.26 -2.60 -15.64
C ASP A 156 -0.26 -3.31 -14.38
N ILE A 157 -0.67 -2.54 -13.33
CA ILE A 157 -1.23 -3.09 -12.09
C ILE A 157 -2.71 -2.72 -11.96
N LEU A 158 -3.05 -1.44 -11.75
CA LEU A 158 -4.41 -1.04 -11.40
C LEU A 158 -5.43 -1.31 -12.52
N GLN A 159 -5.12 -1.00 -13.78
CA GLN A 159 -6.03 -1.29 -14.89
C GLN A 159 -6.25 -2.79 -15.06
N GLN A 160 -5.24 -3.63 -14.79
CA GLN A 160 -5.37 -5.09 -14.87
C GLN A 160 -6.26 -5.68 -13.76
N LEU A 161 -6.48 -4.93 -12.68
CA LEU A 161 -7.45 -5.33 -11.65
C LEU A 161 -8.90 -5.19 -12.10
N GLY A 162 -9.17 -4.53 -13.25
CA GLY A 162 -10.50 -4.45 -13.84
C GLY A 162 -11.52 -3.68 -12.97
N GLU A 163 -11.10 -2.58 -12.33
CA GLU A 163 -11.97 -1.68 -11.58
C GLU A 163 -12.04 -0.32 -12.30
N PRO A 164 -13.11 -0.02 -13.04
CA PRO A 164 -13.18 1.20 -13.86
C PRO A 164 -13.10 2.50 -13.07
N ARG A 165 -13.48 2.48 -11.79
CA ARG A 165 -13.50 3.67 -10.92
C ARG A 165 -12.11 4.16 -10.52
N ILE A 166 -11.05 3.40 -10.80
CA ILE A 166 -9.66 3.82 -10.49
C ILE A 166 -9.33 5.19 -11.09
N HIS A 167 -9.85 5.49 -12.29
CA HIS A 167 -9.56 6.77 -12.96
C HIS A 167 -10.08 8.00 -12.20
N PHE A 168 -11.10 7.84 -11.35
CA PHE A 168 -11.61 8.92 -10.50
C PHE A 168 -10.80 9.07 -9.19
N ALA A 169 -10.07 8.03 -8.80
CA ALA A 169 -9.29 8.01 -7.56
C ALA A 169 -7.81 8.35 -7.78
N LEU A 170 -7.30 8.27 -9.01
CA LEU A 170 -5.92 8.61 -9.34
C LEU A 170 -5.77 10.12 -9.50
N ASN A 171 -4.91 10.72 -8.68
CA ASN A 171 -4.55 12.14 -8.80
C ASN A 171 -3.17 12.27 -9.43
N CYS A 172 -3.14 12.67 -10.69
CA CYS A 172 -1.88 12.86 -11.43
C CYS A 172 -1.25 14.25 -11.23
N ALA A 173 -1.70 15.04 -10.28
CA ALA A 173 -1.17 16.37 -9.93
C ALA A 173 -0.96 17.30 -11.16
N SER A 174 -1.88 17.26 -12.13
CA SER A 174 -1.83 18.00 -13.40
C SER A 174 -2.56 19.33 -13.35
#